data_fd6d7da44ea8b4de3ff76a4306339c9e
#
_entry.id   fd6d7da44ea8b4de3ff76a4306339c9e
#
_cell.length_a   1.000
_cell.length_b   1.000
_cell.length_c   1.000
_cell.angle_alpha   90.00
_cell.angle_beta   90.00
_cell.angle_gamma   90.00
#
_symmetry.space_group_name_H-M   'P 1'
#
loop_
_entity.id
_entity.type
_entity.pdbx_description
1 polymer ?
#
loop_
_entity_poly.entity_id
_entity_poly.type
_entity_poly.pdbx_seq_one_letter_code
_entity_poly.pdbx_strand_id
1 'polypeptide(L)'
;MMKKLLACVLAGTMVVASLTACGSTQSAEGTTEGTTEAGSSETAGATEEGSLTLQPGKLMVAAEIGYPPMEYFDEDGATPIGFDMELAQAIADEMGLELEIVDTAWDGIFAGVDADKYDVIMSCVSWTEGRDEEYTLSKPYVANAPVLVVPNDSEIADVADLAGKTVAVQMETTADYIMQEQIAAGVDTDLRQYEKVINAFDEIKAGRVDAVCTDAVVASYYLGDEANNYKTVWQAPDAEPIVMCFKKGNDDLKNAMEEALDAVKASGKLGEIATKYFGSDITADME
;
A
#
# COMPACT_ATOMS: atom_id res chain seq x y z
N MET A 1 33.98 -40.05 12.62
CA MET A 1 33.75 -41.06 11.57
C MET A 1 32.84 -40.40 10.53
N MET A 2 33.35 -39.82 9.53
CA MET A 2 33.98 -40.19 8.24
C MET A 2 33.01 -40.88 7.26
N LYS A 3 32.72 -40.07 6.16
CA LYS A 3 32.50 -40.47 4.75
C LYS A 3 31.08 -40.96 4.40
N LYS A 4 30.45 -40.55 3.29
CA LYS A 4 30.98 -40.38 1.89
C LYS A 4 30.09 -39.47 1.06
N LEU A 5 30.73 -38.71 0.17
CA LEU A 5 30.21 -38.07 -1.04
C LEU A 5 29.61 -39.08 -2.03
N LEU A 6 28.64 -38.65 -2.82
CA LEU A 6 28.51 -39.13 -4.21
C LEU A 6 28.03 -37.99 -5.11
N ALA A 7 28.89 -37.58 -6.01
CA ALA A 7 28.65 -36.71 -7.13
C ALA A 7 28.20 -37.55 -8.33
N CYS A 8 27.18 -37.12 -9.08
CA CYS A 8 26.94 -37.59 -10.45
C CYS A 8 26.84 -36.42 -11.40
N VAL A 9 27.87 -36.30 -12.21
CA VAL A 9 27.95 -35.47 -13.42
C VAL A 9 27.37 -36.28 -14.56
N LEU A 10 26.49 -35.70 -15.37
CA LEU A 10 26.16 -36.19 -16.72
C LEU A 10 26.07 -35.03 -17.66
N ALA A 11 27.02 -34.95 -18.55
CA ALA A 11 27.09 -34.09 -19.72
C ALA A 11 26.35 -34.74 -20.89
N GLY A 12 25.77 -33.95 -21.78
CA GLY A 12 25.10 -34.41 -23.02
C GLY A 12 24.72 -33.25 -23.89
N THR A 13 25.62 -32.83 -24.69
CA THR A 13 25.80 -32.61 -26.14
C THR A 13 24.76 -31.73 -26.88
N MET A 14 25.34 -30.68 -27.48
CA MET A 14 24.79 -29.80 -28.56
C MET A 14 24.40 -30.58 -29.79
N VAL A 15 23.34 -30.13 -30.46
CA VAL A 15 23.16 -30.27 -31.93
C VAL A 15 22.84 -28.93 -32.53
N VAL A 16 23.75 -28.43 -33.32
CA VAL A 16 23.63 -27.29 -34.25
C VAL A 16 23.13 -27.85 -35.59
N ALA A 17 22.09 -27.27 -36.13
CA ALA A 17 21.75 -27.48 -37.52
C ALA A 17 21.51 -26.12 -38.20
N SER A 18 22.51 -25.72 -38.96
CA SER A 18 22.49 -24.64 -39.93
C SER A 18 21.97 -25.13 -41.26
N LEU A 19 21.04 -24.42 -41.86
CA LEU A 19 20.70 -24.56 -43.28
C LEU A 19 20.61 -23.16 -43.91
N THR A 20 21.62 -22.86 -44.68
CA THR A 20 21.71 -21.82 -45.69
C THR A 20 21.08 -22.29 -46.99
N ALA A 21 20.26 -21.46 -47.64
CA ALA A 21 20.03 -21.57 -49.09
C ALA A 21 19.80 -20.16 -49.67
N CYS A 22 20.73 -19.79 -50.54
CA CYS A 22 20.65 -18.65 -51.48
C CYS A 22 19.80 -19.01 -52.70
N GLY A 23 19.19 -18.00 -53.35
CA GLY A 23 18.63 -18.13 -54.72
C GLY A 23 17.90 -16.87 -55.16
N SER A 24 18.49 -16.09 -55.86
CA SER A 24 18.53 -15.01 -56.81
C SER A 24 17.24 -14.72 -57.61
N THR A 25 16.96 -13.40 -57.75
CA THR A 25 16.51 -12.54 -58.88
C THR A 25 15.39 -12.99 -59.83
N GLN A 26 14.31 -12.20 -60.00
CA GLN A 26 14.12 -11.34 -61.17
C GLN A 26 12.80 -10.54 -61.12
N SER A 27 12.85 -9.34 -61.70
CA SER A 27 11.81 -8.32 -61.81
C SER A 27 10.61 -8.69 -62.66
N ALA A 28 9.42 -8.14 -62.36
CA ALA A 28 8.47 -7.56 -63.33
C ALA A 28 7.38 -6.72 -62.62
N GLU A 29 7.06 -5.61 -63.23
CA GLU A 29 6.08 -4.59 -62.88
C GLU A 29 4.63 -5.07 -62.89
N GLY A 30 3.76 -4.40 -62.08
CA GLY A 30 2.29 -4.52 -62.26
C GLY A 30 1.46 -4.00 -61.10
N THR A 31 1.21 -2.72 -61.05
CA THR A 31 -0.03 -1.95 -60.73
C THR A 31 -1.07 -2.48 -59.72
N THR A 32 -1.30 -1.60 -58.69
CA THR A 32 -2.55 -1.20 -57.99
C THR A 32 -3.49 -2.25 -57.38
N GLU A 33 -3.70 -2.18 -56.08
CA GLU A 33 -4.87 -1.67 -55.38
C GLU A 33 -4.77 -1.99 -53.85
N GLY A 34 -5.22 -1.07 -53.02
CA GLY A 34 -4.98 -1.04 -51.60
C GLY A 34 -5.80 -2.06 -50.80
N THR A 35 -5.21 -2.48 -49.70
CA THR A 35 -5.94 -2.97 -48.55
C THR A 35 -5.18 -2.56 -47.30
N THR A 36 -5.85 -1.82 -46.46
CA THR A 36 -5.41 -1.29 -45.17
C THR A 36 -5.21 -2.44 -44.19
N GLU A 37 -3.99 -2.78 -43.84
CA GLU A 37 -3.70 -3.58 -42.66
C GLU A 37 -3.47 -2.63 -41.48
N ALA A 38 -4.31 -2.75 -40.45
CA ALA A 38 -4.15 -2.10 -39.15
C ALA A 38 -2.95 -2.75 -38.46
N GLY A 39 -1.82 -2.06 -38.50
CA GLY A 39 -0.70 -2.34 -37.62
C GLY A 39 -1.04 -1.84 -36.21
N SER A 40 -1.19 -2.76 -35.27
CA SER A 40 -1.18 -2.45 -33.84
C SER A 40 0.23 -1.99 -33.48
N SER A 41 0.41 -0.70 -33.40
CA SER A 41 1.57 -0.10 -32.78
C SER A 41 1.38 -0.16 -31.28
N GLU A 42 2.09 -1.04 -30.61
CA GLU A 42 2.38 -0.90 -29.19
C GLU A 42 3.22 0.37 -29.02
N THR A 43 2.54 1.43 -28.66
CA THR A 43 3.21 2.67 -28.23
C THR A 43 3.68 2.43 -26.80
N ALA A 44 4.94 2.04 -26.63
CA ALA A 44 5.64 2.27 -25.39
C ALA A 44 5.53 3.78 -25.11
N GLY A 45 4.89 4.16 -24.00
CA GLY A 45 4.66 5.55 -23.64
C GLY A 45 5.99 6.29 -23.52
N ALA A 46 6.22 7.22 -24.43
CA ALA A 46 7.24 8.26 -24.25
C ALA A 46 6.68 9.19 -23.19
N THR A 47 7.32 9.25 -22.00
CA THR A 47 7.14 10.33 -21.04
C THR A 47 7.48 11.64 -21.78
N GLU A 48 6.50 12.55 -21.88
CA GLU A 48 6.79 13.91 -22.32
C GLU A 48 7.77 14.53 -21.32
N GLU A 49 8.92 15.03 -21.79
CA GLU A 49 9.87 15.75 -20.93
C GLU A 49 9.13 16.91 -20.25
N GLY A 50 8.90 16.80 -18.92
CA GLY A 50 8.22 17.81 -18.10
C GLY A 50 6.89 17.37 -17.48
N SER A 51 6.40 16.14 -17.67
CA SER A 51 5.25 15.63 -16.94
C SER A 51 5.62 15.31 -15.48
N LEU A 52 4.81 15.79 -14.53
CA LEU A 52 4.97 15.46 -13.11
C LEU A 52 4.59 14.01 -12.80
N THR A 53 3.77 13.38 -13.64
CA THR A 53 3.22 12.04 -13.47
C THR A 53 3.72 11.11 -14.56
N LEU A 54 3.72 9.80 -14.29
CA LEU A 54 4.13 8.74 -15.21
C LEU A 54 3.28 8.73 -16.49
N GLN A 55 2.00 9.05 -16.36
CA GLN A 55 1.08 9.21 -17.48
C GLN A 55 0.59 10.66 -17.53
N PRO A 56 0.90 11.44 -18.60
CA PRO A 56 0.43 12.80 -18.71
C PRO A 56 -1.09 12.94 -18.52
N GLY A 57 -1.49 13.86 -17.62
CA GLY A 57 -2.88 14.12 -17.32
C GLY A 57 -3.55 13.17 -16.33
N LYS A 58 -2.81 12.15 -15.83
CA LYS A 58 -3.33 11.22 -14.82
C LYS A 58 -2.46 11.22 -13.58
N LEU A 59 -3.09 11.00 -12.42
CA LEU A 59 -2.44 10.67 -11.15
C LEU A 59 -2.77 9.21 -10.81
N MET A 60 -1.76 8.34 -10.85
CA MET A 60 -1.89 6.93 -10.51
C MET A 60 -1.55 6.73 -9.04
N VAL A 61 -2.55 6.39 -8.24
CA VAL A 61 -2.43 6.20 -6.78
C VAL A 61 -2.56 4.72 -6.44
N ALA A 62 -1.54 4.14 -5.83
CA ALA A 62 -1.61 2.78 -5.31
C ALA A 62 -2.21 2.77 -3.90
N ALA A 63 -3.08 1.80 -3.66
CA ALA A 63 -3.66 1.51 -2.36
C ALA A 63 -3.97 0.02 -2.22
N GLU A 64 -3.85 -0.52 -1.01
CA GLU A 64 -4.37 -1.85 -0.67
C GLU A 64 -5.84 -1.73 -0.30
N ILE A 65 -6.75 -2.05 -1.23
CA ILE A 65 -8.18 -1.92 -0.98
C ILE A 65 -8.65 -3.03 -0.04
N GLY A 66 -8.88 -2.63 1.24
CA GLY A 66 -9.24 -3.56 2.32
C GLY A 66 -8.80 -3.11 3.71
N TYR A 67 -8.47 -1.82 3.86
CA TYR A 67 -8.00 -1.19 5.11
C TYR A 67 -8.94 -0.08 5.60
N PRO A 68 -10.22 -0.39 5.96
CA PRO A 68 -11.20 0.62 6.34
C PRO A 68 -10.79 1.34 7.65
N PRO A 69 -11.12 2.63 7.80
CA PRO A 69 -11.90 3.45 6.90
C PRO A 69 -11.06 4.22 5.86
N MET A 70 -9.76 3.89 5.71
CA MET A 70 -8.82 4.59 4.84
C MET A 70 -9.08 4.27 3.36
N GLU A 71 -9.11 2.98 3.01
CA GLU A 71 -9.40 2.47 1.66
C GLU A 71 -10.09 1.10 1.72
N TYR A 72 -11.26 0.99 1.12
CA TYR A 72 -12.03 -0.25 1.08
C TYR A 72 -13.05 -0.20 -0.06
N PHE A 73 -13.65 -1.34 -0.40
CA PHE A 73 -14.70 -1.39 -1.40
C PHE A 73 -16.06 -1.00 -0.79
N ASP A 74 -16.85 -0.23 -1.55
CA ASP A 74 -18.24 0.04 -1.25
C ASP A 74 -19.08 -1.25 -1.26
N GLU A 75 -20.35 -1.17 -0.92
CA GLU A 75 -21.29 -2.31 -0.89
C GLU A 75 -21.42 -3.02 -2.25
N ASP A 76 -21.05 -2.38 -3.36
CA ASP A 76 -21.02 -2.98 -4.70
C ASP A 76 -19.83 -3.95 -4.88
N GLY A 77 -18.85 -3.94 -3.95
CA GLY A 77 -17.66 -4.79 -3.99
C GLY A 77 -16.66 -4.43 -5.09
N ALA A 78 -16.80 -3.27 -5.72
CA ALA A 78 -15.98 -2.87 -6.86
C ALA A 78 -15.48 -1.42 -6.82
N THR A 79 -16.25 -0.51 -6.23
CA THR A 79 -15.90 0.91 -6.14
C THR A 79 -15.01 1.17 -4.91
N PRO A 80 -13.74 1.59 -5.09
CA PRO A 80 -12.90 1.98 -3.97
C PRO A 80 -13.44 3.25 -3.30
N ILE A 81 -13.62 3.22 -1.99
CA ILE A 81 -14.01 4.34 -1.14
C ILE A 81 -13.12 4.39 0.10
N GLY A 82 -13.21 5.45 0.85
CA GLY A 82 -12.45 5.62 2.08
C GLY A 82 -11.82 7.01 2.17
N PHE A 83 -11.21 7.27 3.30
CA PHE A 83 -10.60 8.58 3.56
C PHE A 83 -9.50 8.88 2.55
N ASP A 84 -8.54 7.95 2.33
CA ASP A 84 -7.44 8.12 1.38
C ASP A 84 -7.94 8.23 -0.06
N MET A 85 -8.99 7.49 -0.42
CA MET A 85 -9.55 7.52 -1.77
C MET A 85 -10.22 8.86 -2.08
N GLU A 86 -11.00 9.42 -1.14
CA GLU A 86 -11.62 10.72 -1.33
C GLU A 86 -10.60 11.87 -1.25
N LEU A 87 -9.57 11.74 -0.42
CA LEU A 87 -8.48 12.72 -0.38
C LEU A 87 -7.67 12.69 -1.68
N ALA A 88 -7.34 11.51 -2.20
CA ALA A 88 -6.66 11.35 -3.48
C ALA A 88 -7.44 11.99 -4.63
N GLN A 89 -8.78 11.82 -4.65
CA GLN A 89 -9.65 12.46 -5.64
C GLN A 89 -9.61 14.00 -5.49
N ALA A 90 -9.70 14.52 -4.26
CA ALA A 90 -9.66 15.96 -4.04
C ALA A 90 -8.30 16.58 -4.45
N ILE A 91 -7.19 15.89 -4.19
CA ILE A 91 -5.86 16.30 -4.63
C ILE A 91 -5.75 16.26 -6.16
N ALA A 92 -6.19 15.18 -6.80
CA ALA A 92 -6.18 15.07 -8.27
C ALA A 92 -7.01 16.19 -8.94
N ASP A 93 -8.19 16.51 -8.38
CA ASP A 93 -9.06 17.59 -8.86
C ASP A 93 -8.36 18.96 -8.76
N GLU A 94 -7.67 19.26 -7.65
CA GLU A 94 -6.89 20.50 -7.47
C GLU A 94 -5.71 20.58 -8.44
N MET A 95 -5.10 19.44 -8.77
CA MET A 95 -4.02 19.37 -9.76
C MET A 95 -4.51 19.36 -11.21
N GLY A 96 -5.82 19.21 -11.43
CA GLY A 96 -6.41 19.10 -12.77
C GLY A 96 -6.05 17.78 -13.48
N LEU A 97 -5.86 16.71 -12.71
CA LEU A 97 -5.50 15.37 -13.18
C LEU A 97 -6.67 14.40 -13.06
N GLU A 98 -6.74 13.41 -13.94
CA GLU A 98 -7.62 12.25 -13.79
C GLU A 98 -7.03 11.29 -12.74
N LEU A 99 -7.80 10.93 -11.71
CA LEU A 99 -7.36 9.94 -10.73
C LEU A 99 -7.52 8.52 -11.28
N GLU A 100 -6.48 7.71 -11.13
CA GLU A 100 -6.51 6.26 -11.36
C GLU A 100 -6.05 5.54 -10.09
N ILE A 101 -6.95 4.76 -9.46
CA ILE A 101 -6.61 3.94 -8.29
C ILE A 101 -6.10 2.58 -8.76
N VAL A 102 -4.91 2.21 -8.28
CA VAL A 102 -4.26 0.92 -8.56
C VAL A 102 -4.34 0.06 -7.30
N ASP A 103 -5.30 -0.87 -7.26
CA ASP A 103 -5.41 -1.83 -6.15
C ASP A 103 -4.19 -2.75 -6.15
N THR A 104 -3.42 -2.70 -5.07
CA THR A 104 -2.11 -3.36 -4.96
C THR A 104 -1.98 -3.97 -3.57
N ALA A 105 -1.59 -5.25 -3.48
CA ALA A 105 -1.32 -5.90 -2.21
C ALA A 105 -0.20 -5.19 -1.44
N TRP A 106 -0.33 -5.09 -0.13
CA TRP A 106 0.58 -4.36 0.76
C TRP A 106 2.03 -4.81 0.64
N ASP A 107 2.28 -6.12 0.60
CA ASP A 107 3.62 -6.73 0.49
C ASP A 107 4.39 -6.35 -0.79
N GLY A 108 3.68 -5.86 -1.80
CA GLY A 108 4.26 -5.42 -3.09
C GLY A 108 4.21 -3.93 -3.36
N ILE A 109 3.55 -3.13 -2.49
CA ILE A 109 3.20 -1.75 -2.81
C ILE A 109 4.43 -0.84 -2.90
N PHE A 110 5.41 -1.00 -2.03
CA PHE A 110 6.64 -0.21 -2.05
C PHE A 110 7.53 -0.57 -3.25
N ALA A 111 7.68 -1.86 -3.56
CA ALA A 111 8.41 -2.30 -4.75
C ALA A 111 7.74 -1.81 -6.05
N GLY A 112 6.44 -1.60 -6.03
CA GLY A 112 5.69 -1.06 -7.17
C GLY A 112 6.01 0.40 -7.45
N VAL A 113 6.11 1.27 -6.44
CA VAL A 113 6.49 2.68 -6.62
C VAL A 113 7.93 2.82 -7.09
N ASP A 114 8.85 1.98 -6.59
CA ASP A 114 10.23 1.94 -7.06
C ASP A 114 10.34 1.53 -8.53
N ALA A 115 9.45 0.66 -8.97
CA ALA A 115 9.39 0.17 -10.36
C ALA A 115 8.55 1.06 -11.30
N ASP A 116 8.16 2.28 -10.87
CA ASP A 116 7.36 3.22 -11.64
C ASP A 116 6.03 2.62 -12.15
N LYS A 117 5.37 1.78 -11.35
CA LYS A 117 4.04 1.25 -11.69
C LYS A 117 2.92 2.22 -11.42
N TYR A 118 3.13 3.16 -10.51
CA TYR A 118 2.22 4.24 -10.11
C TYR A 118 3.03 5.41 -9.56
N ASP A 119 2.41 6.57 -9.47
CA ASP A 119 3.07 7.83 -9.13
C ASP A 119 3.32 7.96 -7.62
N VAL A 120 2.38 7.46 -6.81
CA VAL A 120 2.36 7.65 -5.35
C VAL A 120 1.59 6.52 -4.66
N ILE A 121 1.94 6.24 -3.41
CA ILE A 121 1.17 5.37 -2.51
C ILE A 121 0.38 6.27 -1.55
N MET A 122 -0.95 6.09 -1.52
CA MET A 122 -1.86 6.59 -0.49
C MET A 122 -2.66 5.40 0.02
N SER A 123 -2.19 4.79 1.10
CA SER A 123 -2.70 3.55 1.68
C SER A 123 -2.33 3.46 3.15
N CYS A 124 -2.78 4.44 3.93
CA CYS A 124 -2.50 4.54 5.36
C CYS A 124 -0.99 4.37 5.70
N VAL A 125 -0.11 4.94 4.88
CA VAL A 125 1.35 4.79 5.07
C VAL A 125 1.80 5.59 6.27
N SER A 126 2.17 4.92 7.36
CA SER A 126 2.79 5.55 8.53
C SER A 126 4.17 6.12 8.19
N TRP A 127 4.45 7.34 8.65
CA TRP A 127 5.80 7.88 8.63
C TRP A 127 6.70 7.08 9.58
N THR A 128 7.86 6.67 9.13
CA THR A 128 8.93 6.10 9.94
C THR A 128 10.28 6.59 9.44
N GLU A 129 11.31 6.60 10.31
CA GLU A 129 12.67 6.99 9.92
C GLU A 129 13.19 6.10 8.76
N GLY A 130 12.93 4.80 8.82
CA GLY A 130 13.36 3.87 7.76
C GLY A 130 12.69 4.16 6.42
N ARG A 131 11.39 4.46 6.41
CA ARG A 131 10.68 4.85 5.18
C ARG A 131 11.16 6.21 4.65
N ASP A 132 11.46 7.17 5.54
CA ASP A 132 11.99 8.48 5.13
C ASP A 132 13.41 8.37 4.54
N GLU A 133 14.21 7.41 4.99
CA GLU A 133 15.52 7.12 4.37
C GLU A 133 15.39 6.50 2.96
N GLU A 134 14.40 5.62 2.74
CA GLU A 134 14.24 4.85 1.50
C GLU A 134 13.38 5.54 0.44
N TYR A 135 12.40 6.32 0.86
CA TYR A 135 11.40 6.96 -0.01
C TYR A 135 11.41 8.49 0.13
N THR A 136 10.69 9.18 -0.73
CA THR A 136 10.32 10.58 -0.55
C THR A 136 8.93 10.60 0.07
N LEU A 137 8.81 11.14 1.29
CA LEU A 137 7.55 11.21 2.03
C LEU A 137 7.02 12.65 2.03
N SER A 138 5.68 12.78 2.02
CA SER A 138 5.04 14.08 2.18
C SER A 138 5.03 14.53 3.64
N LYS A 139 4.61 15.78 3.86
CA LYS A 139 4.09 16.19 5.17
C LYS A 139 2.89 15.31 5.56
N PRO A 140 2.67 15.13 6.88
CA PRO A 140 1.57 14.29 7.34
C PRO A 140 0.20 14.93 7.08
N TYR A 141 -0.84 14.08 6.88
CA TYR A 141 -2.20 14.52 6.66
C TYR A 141 -3.22 13.95 7.66
N VAL A 142 -2.85 12.90 8.43
CA VAL A 142 -3.65 12.31 9.52
C VAL A 142 -2.74 11.92 10.68
N ALA A 143 -3.17 12.22 11.92
CA ALA A 143 -2.52 11.70 13.11
C ALA A 143 -2.84 10.22 13.31
N ASN A 144 -1.83 9.40 13.59
CA ASN A 144 -1.96 7.98 13.85
C ASN A 144 -0.89 7.49 14.83
N ALA A 145 -1.16 6.33 15.42
CA ALA A 145 -0.19 5.50 16.14
C ALA A 145 -0.74 4.07 16.21
N PRO A 146 0.10 3.04 16.21
CA PRO A 146 -0.33 1.66 16.47
C PRO A 146 -0.96 1.50 17.85
N VAL A 147 -2.00 0.67 17.93
CA VAL A 147 -2.76 0.40 19.16
C VAL A 147 -2.99 -1.10 19.35
N LEU A 148 -3.20 -1.52 20.61
CA LEU A 148 -3.56 -2.89 20.96
C LEU A 148 -5.05 -2.96 21.29
N VAL A 149 -5.78 -3.76 20.53
CA VAL A 149 -7.21 -4.03 20.68
C VAL A 149 -7.40 -5.40 21.33
N VAL A 150 -8.24 -5.46 22.35
CA VAL A 150 -8.54 -6.69 23.09
C VAL A 150 -10.05 -6.78 23.38
N PRO A 151 -10.61 -7.98 23.69
CA PRO A 151 -11.96 -8.11 24.23
C PRO A 151 -12.14 -7.31 25.53
N ASN A 152 -13.35 -6.79 25.76
CA ASN A 152 -13.63 -5.96 26.94
C ASN A 152 -13.41 -6.66 28.29
N ASP A 153 -13.56 -7.98 28.33
CA ASP A 153 -13.32 -8.83 29.50
C ASP A 153 -11.85 -9.30 29.62
N SER A 154 -10.97 -8.91 28.68
CA SER A 154 -9.54 -9.23 28.75
C SER A 154 -8.86 -8.56 29.92
N GLU A 155 -7.94 -9.29 30.57
CA GLU A 155 -7.04 -8.78 31.61
C GLU A 155 -5.78 -8.10 31.03
N ILE A 156 -5.55 -8.19 29.73
CA ILE A 156 -4.44 -7.51 29.06
C ILE A 156 -4.68 -5.99 29.15
N ALA A 157 -3.70 -5.28 29.67
CA ALA A 157 -3.73 -3.82 29.83
C ALA A 157 -2.58 -3.10 29.10
N ASP A 158 -1.52 -3.85 28.71
CA ASP A 158 -0.33 -3.33 28.07
C ASP A 158 0.33 -4.42 27.21
N VAL A 159 1.24 -4.03 26.32
CA VAL A 159 2.04 -4.99 25.51
C VAL A 159 2.90 -5.91 26.38
N ALA A 160 3.26 -5.49 27.59
CA ALA A 160 3.99 -6.32 28.55
C ALA A 160 3.17 -7.53 29.06
N ASP A 161 1.84 -7.48 28.97
CA ASP A 161 0.93 -8.55 29.40
C ASP A 161 0.73 -9.64 28.33
N LEU A 162 1.40 -9.53 27.20
CA LEU A 162 1.24 -10.42 26.06
C LEU A 162 1.98 -11.78 26.22
N ALA A 163 2.70 -11.98 27.32
CA ALA A 163 3.39 -13.25 27.56
C ALA A 163 2.40 -14.43 27.64
N GLY A 164 2.60 -15.45 26.77
CA GLY A 164 1.72 -16.59 26.61
C GLY A 164 0.39 -16.30 25.91
N LYS A 165 0.26 -15.13 25.26
CA LYS A 165 -0.91 -14.68 24.50
C LYS A 165 -0.67 -14.80 23.00
N THR A 166 -1.76 -14.81 22.25
CA THR A 166 -1.74 -14.79 20.78
C THR A 166 -2.16 -13.42 20.28
N VAL A 167 -1.31 -12.79 19.46
CA VAL A 167 -1.58 -11.47 18.86
C VAL A 167 -1.65 -11.60 17.34
N ALA A 168 -2.67 -11.01 16.73
CA ALA A 168 -2.81 -10.90 15.28
C ALA A 168 -2.40 -9.52 14.79
N VAL A 169 -1.72 -9.49 13.63
CA VAL A 169 -1.30 -8.28 12.93
C VAL A 169 -1.47 -8.46 11.42
N GLN A 170 -1.54 -7.38 10.68
CA GLN A 170 -1.22 -7.44 9.26
C GLN A 170 0.30 -7.44 9.08
N MET A 171 0.81 -8.36 8.27
CA MET A 171 2.26 -8.50 8.04
C MET A 171 2.87 -7.25 7.39
N GLU A 172 4.15 -6.98 7.70
CA GLU A 172 4.95 -5.89 7.13
C GLU A 172 4.40 -4.48 7.42
N THR A 173 3.48 -4.34 8.40
CA THR A 173 3.06 -3.05 8.95
C THR A 173 3.93 -2.64 10.13
N THR A 174 3.85 -1.37 10.55
CA THR A 174 4.53 -0.90 11.77
C THR A 174 4.03 -1.63 13.01
N ALA A 175 2.74 -1.98 13.07
CA ALA A 175 2.17 -2.82 14.12
C ALA A 175 2.81 -4.21 14.20
N ASP A 176 3.09 -4.84 13.05
CA ASP A 176 3.82 -6.11 12.98
C ASP A 176 5.25 -5.96 13.50
N TYR A 177 5.97 -4.92 13.05
CA TYR A 177 7.34 -4.67 13.49
C TYR A 177 7.43 -4.41 15.00
N ILE A 178 6.50 -3.62 15.57
CA ILE A 178 6.41 -3.40 17.01
C ILE A 178 6.23 -4.71 17.77
N MET A 179 5.35 -5.60 17.32
CA MET A 179 5.15 -6.90 17.97
C MET A 179 6.39 -7.79 17.85
N GLN A 180 7.08 -7.79 16.73
CA GLN A 180 8.36 -8.50 16.56
C GLN A 180 9.44 -7.95 17.50
N GLU A 181 9.50 -6.63 17.71
CA GLU A 181 10.42 -6.01 18.66
C GLU A 181 10.10 -6.41 20.12
N GLN A 182 8.82 -6.49 20.50
CA GLN A 182 8.43 -6.99 21.84
C GLN A 182 8.88 -8.44 22.04
N ILE A 183 8.75 -9.29 21.03
CA ILE A 183 9.22 -10.67 21.06
C ILE A 183 10.74 -10.72 21.19
N ALA A 184 11.46 -9.90 20.42
CA ALA A 184 12.92 -9.79 20.49
C ALA A 184 13.40 -9.26 21.86
N ALA A 185 12.60 -8.42 22.53
CA ALA A 185 12.83 -7.94 23.90
C ALA A 185 12.52 -9.00 24.97
N GLY A 186 11.96 -10.15 24.61
CA GLY A 186 11.73 -11.30 25.50
C GLY A 186 10.30 -11.51 25.94
N VAL A 187 9.32 -10.82 25.33
CA VAL A 187 7.89 -11.10 25.54
C VAL A 187 7.54 -12.37 24.73
N ASP A 188 7.20 -13.45 25.43
CA ASP A 188 6.85 -14.75 24.82
C ASP A 188 5.42 -14.71 24.24
N THR A 189 5.27 -14.17 23.04
CA THR A 189 3.99 -13.95 22.36
C THR A 189 3.90 -14.81 21.10
N ASP A 190 2.75 -15.50 20.89
CA ASP A 190 2.41 -16.16 19.62
C ASP A 190 1.90 -15.11 18.63
N LEU A 191 2.80 -14.63 17.73
CA LEU A 191 2.47 -13.62 16.72
C LEU A 191 1.91 -14.29 15.47
N ARG A 192 0.70 -13.90 15.07
CA ARG A 192 0.03 -14.35 13.85
C ARG A 192 -0.08 -13.21 12.85
N GLN A 193 0.60 -13.38 11.74
CA GLN A 193 0.67 -12.42 10.65
C GLN A 193 -0.33 -12.80 9.56
N TYR A 194 -1.09 -11.82 9.09
CA TYR A 194 -2.10 -11.98 8.04
C TYR A 194 -1.80 -11.02 6.88
N GLU A 195 -2.18 -11.42 5.66
CA GLU A 195 -2.04 -10.56 4.49
C GLU A 195 -2.93 -9.32 4.57
N LYS A 196 -4.11 -9.42 5.21
CA LYS A 196 -5.07 -8.32 5.34
C LYS A 196 -5.51 -8.14 6.79
N VAL A 197 -5.70 -6.89 7.19
CA VAL A 197 -6.13 -6.51 8.55
C VAL A 197 -7.48 -7.10 8.93
N ILE A 198 -8.41 -7.25 7.98
CA ILE A 198 -9.72 -7.85 8.23
C ILE A 198 -9.59 -9.27 8.80
N ASN A 199 -8.60 -10.04 8.32
CA ASN A 199 -8.38 -11.40 8.82
C ASN A 199 -7.97 -11.38 10.30
N ALA A 200 -7.14 -10.42 10.74
CA ALA A 200 -6.79 -10.26 12.15
C ALA A 200 -8.04 -9.97 13.01
N PHE A 201 -8.94 -9.10 12.54
CA PHE A 201 -10.19 -8.82 13.24
C PHE A 201 -11.17 -10.00 13.23
N ASP A 202 -11.22 -10.80 12.17
CA ASP A 202 -12.00 -12.03 12.13
C ASP A 202 -11.50 -13.07 13.14
N GLU A 203 -10.18 -13.13 13.37
CA GLU A 203 -9.58 -14.04 14.36
C GLU A 203 -9.95 -13.65 15.80
N ILE A 204 -9.90 -12.37 16.16
CA ILE A 204 -10.29 -11.92 17.51
C ILE A 204 -11.80 -12.08 17.72
N LYS A 205 -12.63 -11.81 16.72
CA LYS A 205 -14.08 -12.05 16.76
C LYS A 205 -14.42 -13.52 16.97
N ALA A 206 -13.63 -14.41 16.40
CA ALA A 206 -13.78 -15.84 16.56
C ALA A 206 -13.16 -16.39 17.86
N GLY A 207 -12.50 -15.55 18.67
CA GLY A 207 -11.83 -15.95 19.92
C GLY A 207 -10.60 -16.84 19.68
N ARG A 208 -9.95 -16.72 18.50
CA ARG A 208 -8.76 -17.50 18.14
C ARG A 208 -7.46 -16.77 18.40
N VAL A 209 -7.52 -15.46 18.68
CA VAL A 209 -6.42 -14.63 19.18
C VAL A 209 -6.88 -13.81 20.37
N ASP A 210 -5.95 -13.43 21.24
CA ASP A 210 -6.21 -12.64 22.45
C ASP A 210 -6.23 -11.14 22.18
N ALA A 211 -5.51 -10.69 21.16
CA ALA A 211 -5.36 -9.27 20.80
C ALA A 211 -5.13 -9.07 19.30
N VAL A 212 -5.40 -7.85 18.82
CA VAL A 212 -4.99 -7.34 17.49
C VAL A 212 -4.16 -6.08 17.71
N CYS A 213 -3.00 -5.99 17.05
CA CYS A 213 -2.24 -4.75 16.97
C CYS A 213 -2.41 -4.15 15.57
N THR A 214 -2.78 -2.87 15.48
CA THR A 214 -3.10 -2.18 14.23
C THR A 214 -3.10 -0.67 14.43
N ASP A 215 -3.27 0.10 13.36
CA ASP A 215 -3.42 1.55 13.40
C ASP A 215 -4.66 2.00 14.18
N ALA A 216 -4.53 3.09 14.95
CA ALA A 216 -5.64 3.65 15.74
C ALA A 216 -6.84 4.04 14.85
N VAL A 217 -6.57 4.59 13.66
CA VAL A 217 -7.61 4.97 12.69
C VAL A 217 -8.40 3.74 12.23
N VAL A 218 -7.75 2.61 11.99
CA VAL A 218 -8.37 1.34 11.60
C VAL A 218 -9.09 0.68 12.77
N ALA A 219 -8.46 0.66 13.95
CA ALA A 219 -9.11 0.16 15.16
C ALA A 219 -10.43 0.88 15.42
N SER A 220 -10.49 2.20 15.22
CA SER A 220 -11.70 2.99 15.45
C SER A 220 -12.88 2.55 14.58
N TYR A 221 -12.63 2.14 13.33
CA TYR A 221 -13.64 1.62 12.43
C TYR A 221 -14.22 0.29 12.95
N TYR A 222 -13.35 -0.68 13.25
CA TYR A 222 -13.78 -1.99 13.72
C TYR A 222 -14.41 -1.96 15.12
N LEU A 223 -14.04 -0.98 15.95
CA LEU A 223 -14.63 -0.78 17.28
C LEU A 223 -15.95 0.00 17.21
N GLY A 224 -16.22 0.78 16.15
CA GLY A 224 -17.40 1.64 16.05
C GLY A 224 -18.71 0.90 16.29
N ASP A 225 -18.92 -0.20 15.59
CA ASP A 225 -20.12 -1.05 15.72
C ASP A 225 -20.02 -2.06 16.89
N GLU A 226 -18.81 -2.37 17.34
CA GLU A 226 -18.52 -3.40 18.35
C GLU A 226 -17.89 -2.85 19.63
N ALA A 227 -18.01 -1.54 19.89
CA ALA A 227 -17.41 -0.87 21.04
C ALA A 227 -17.80 -1.48 22.40
N ASN A 228 -18.89 -2.26 22.46
CA ASN A 228 -19.31 -2.98 23.65
C ASN A 228 -18.58 -4.33 23.83
N ASN A 229 -17.87 -4.82 22.82
CA ASN A 229 -17.20 -6.11 22.82
C ASN A 229 -15.67 -5.98 22.95
N TYR A 230 -15.09 -4.88 22.48
CA TYR A 230 -13.64 -4.66 22.42
C TYR A 230 -13.25 -3.29 22.98
N LYS A 231 -11.99 -3.17 23.40
CA LYS A 231 -11.37 -1.92 23.87
C LYS A 231 -9.93 -1.82 23.38
N THR A 232 -9.46 -0.59 23.22
CA THR A 232 -8.04 -0.29 23.09
C THR A 232 -7.43 -0.19 24.47
N VAL A 233 -6.30 -0.88 24.72
CA VAL A 233 -5.65 -0.93 26.04
C VAL A 233 -4.25 -0.34 26.04
N TRP A 234 -3.63 -0.19 24.86
CA TRP A 234 -2.31 0.37 24.70
C TRP A 234 -2.23 1.12 23.36
N GLN A 235 -1.39 2.14 23.33
CA GLN A 235 -1.01 2.88 22.13
C GLN A 235 0.50 3.06 22.13
N ALA A 236 1.11 2.96 20.95
CA ALA A 236 2.54 3.21 20.79
C ALA A 236 2.89 4.62 21.28
N PRO A 237 4.01 4.78 22.03
CA PRO A 237 4.39 6.07 22.60
C PRO A 237 4.81 7.10 21.55
N ASP A 238 5.33 6.63 20.43
CA ASP A 238 5.74 7.47 19.31
C ASP A 238 4.60 7.57 18.31
N ALA A 239 4.30 8.79 17.87
CA ALA A 239 3.32 9.01 16.84
C ALA A 239 3.87 8.56 15.47
N GLU A 240 3.03 7.91 14.69
CA GLU A 240 3.30 7.49 13.32
C GLU A 240 2.28 8.14 12.37
N PRO A 241 2.40 9.46 12.11
CA PRO A 241 1.42 10.15 11.28
C PRO A 241 1.42 9.59 9.85
N ILE A 242 0.25 9.66 9.20
CA ILE A 242 0.05 9.13 7.86
C ILE A 242 0.52 10.13 6.82
N VAL A 243 1.25 9.63 5.80
CA VAL A 243 1.89 10.40 4.74
C VAL A 243 1.64 9.78 3.37
N MET A 244 1.78 10.59 2.31
CA MET A 244 1.90 10.10 0.94
C MET A 244 3.35 9.63 0.72
N CYS A 245 3.52 8.49 0.04
CA CYS A 245 4.84 7.90 -0.20
C CYS A 245 5.14 7.84 -1.70
N PHE A 246 6.27 8.43 -2.07
CA PHE A 246 6.75 8.54 -3.45
C PHE A 246 8.07 7.81 -3.63
N LYS A 247 8.38 7.44 -4.86
CA LYS A 247 9.73 6.98 -5.21
C LYS A 247 10.78 7.98 -4.73
N LYS A 248 11.90 7.48 -4.22
CA LYS A 248 13.00 8.34 -3.72
C LYS A 248 13.46 9.33 -4.76
N GLY A 249 13.49 10.61 -4.38
CA GLY A 249 13.90 11.72 -5.22
C GLY A 249 12.80 12.32 -6.11
N ASN A 250 11.55 11.86 -6.01
CA ASN A 250 10.41 12.45 -6.73
C ASN A 250 9.84 13.66 -5.97
N ASP A 251 10.72 14.66 -5.72
CA ASP A 251 10.37 15.85 -4.93
C ASP A 251 9.41 16.79 -5.68
N ASP A 252 9.47 16.82 -7.01
CA ASP A 252 8.62 17.71 -7.81
C ASP A 252 7.14 17.31 -7.68
N LEU A 253 6.82 16.02 -7.83
CA LEU A 253 5.46 15.53 -7.65
C LEU A 253 5.00 15.66 -6.20
N LYS A 254 5.88 15.29 -5.22
CA LYS A 254 5.59 15.47 -3.80
C LYS A 254 5.20 16.92 -3.49
N ASN A 255 5.98 17.89 -3.93
CA ASN A 255 5.73 19.30 -3.67
C ASN A 255 4.40 19.76 -4.31
N ALA A 256 4.10 19.34 -5.54
CA ALA A 256 2.84 19.67 -6.21
C ALA A 256 1.63 19.07 -5.48
N MET A 257 1.74 17.81 -5.00
CA MET A 257 0.67 17.17 -4.22
C MET A 257 0.52 17.79 -2.83
N GLU A 258 1.59 18.27 -2.20
CA GLU A 258 1.52 19.01 -0.93
C GLU A 258 0.85 20.37 -1.08
N GLU A 259 1.10 21.09 -2.19
CA GLU A 259 0.39 22.33 -2.51
C GLU A 259 -1.11 22.07 -2.73
N ALA A 260 -1.47 21.00 -3.43
CA ALA A 260 -2.85 20.58 -3.62
C ALA A 260 -3.50 20.18 -2.28
N LEU A 261 -2.80 19.43 -1.42
CA LEU A 261 -3.26 19.08 -0.07
C LEU A 261 -3.53 20.34 0.77
N ASP A 262 -2.66 21.36 0.70
CA ASP A 262 -2.88 22.64 1.38
C ASP A 262 -4.13 23.37 0.86
N ALA A 263 -4.38 23.34 -0.45
CA ALA A 263 -5.61 23.90 -1.03
C ALA A 263 -6.87 23.15 -0.57
N VAL A 264 -6.82 21.80 -0.56
CA VAL A 264 -7.90 20.94 -0.04
C VAL A 264 -8.16 21.23 1.45
N LYS A 265 -7.08 21.39 2.25
CA LYS A 265 -7.19 21.78 3.68
C LYS A 265 -7.78 23.17 3.83
N ALA A 266 -7.30 24.15 3.10
CA ALA A 266 -7.76 25.54 3.17
C ALA A 266 -9.22 25.72 2.74
N SER A 267 -9.72 24.89 1.83
CA SER A 267 -11.14 24.87 1.42
C SER A 267 -12.07 24.27 2.47
N GLY A 268 -11.53 23.59 3.50
CA GLY A 268 -12.27 22.83 4.50
C GLY A 268 -12.65 21.41 4.05
N LYS A 269 -12.33 21.03 2.81
CA LYS A 269 -12.70 19.72 2.25
C LYS A 269 -12.05 18.57 2.99
N LEU A 270 -10.79 18.73 3.43
CA LEU A 270 -10.08 17.69 4.22
C LEU A 270 -10.83 17.39 5.53
N GLY A 271 -11.26 18.42 6.28
CA GLY A 271 -12.04 18.25 7.51
C GLY A 271 -13.42 17.62 7.28
N GLU A 272 -14.07 17.94 6.13
CA GLU A 272 -15.33 17.27 5.74
C GLU A 272 -15.13 15.77 5.51
N ILE A 273 -14.08 15.39 4.76
CA ILE A 273 -13.72 13.99 4.49
C ILE A 273 -13.38 13.29 5.82
N ALA A 274 -12.56 13.90 6.67
CA ALA A 274 -12.21 13.35 7.98
C ALA A 274 -13.45 13.11 8.85
N THR A 275 -14.35 14.11 8.93
CA THR A 275 -15.60 13.99 9.69
C THR A 275 -16.51 12.86 9.16
N LYS A 276 -16.54 12.67 7.84
CA LYS A 276 -17.33 11.60 7.21
C LYS A 276 -16.86 10.20 7.66
N TYR A 277 -15.55 9.96 7.70
CA TYR A 277 -14.98 8.63 7.94
C TYR A 277 -14.64 8.35 9.41
N PHE A 278 -14.33 9.39 10.19
CA PHE A 278 -13.91 9.26 11.59
C PHE A 278 -14.91 9.84 12.59
N GLY A 279 -15.99 10.47 12.11
CA GLY A 279 -16.98 11.12 12.98
C GLY A 279 -16.52 12.47 13.56
N SER A 280 -15.27 12.88 13.33
CA SER A 280 -14.71 14.18 13.73
C SER A 280 -13.54 14.53 12.81
N ASP A 281 -13.17 15.82 12.77
CA ASP A 281 -11.99 16.29 12.06
C ASP A 281 -10.72 15.98 12.89
N ILE A 282 -10.05 14.88 12.57
CA ILE A 282 -8.76 14.46 13.17
C ILE A 282 -7.56 15.02 12.42
N THR A 283 -7.77 15.91 11.44
CA THR A 283 -6.72 16.53 10.62
C THR A 283 -6.47 17.99 11.00
N ALA A 284 -7.28 18.56 11.90
CA ALA A 284 -7.26 19.99 12.23
C ALA A 284 -5.93 20.47 12.83
N ASP A 285 -5.27 19.63 13.62
CA ASP A 285 -4.02 19.95 14.34
C ASP A 285 -2.75 19.50 13.58
N MET A 286 -2.89 19.05 12.34
CA MET A 286 -1.75 18.65 11.50
C MET A 286 -1.14 19.90 10.84
N GLU A 287 0.08 20.28 11.23
CA GLU A 287 0.86 21.41 10.70
C GLU A 287 1.94 20.93 9.71
#